data_52df12587e062cc5e7eb12eae6c72e2c
#
_entry.id   52df12587e062cc5e7eb12eae6c72e2c
#
_cell.length_a   1.000
_cell.length_b   1.000
_cell.length_c   1.000
_cell.angle_alpha   90.00
_cell.angle_beta   90.00
_cell.angle_gamma   90.00
#
_symmetry.space_group_name_H-M   'P 1'
#
loop_
_entity.id
_entity.type
_entity.pdbx_description
1 polymer ?
#
loop_
_entity_poly.entity_id
_entity_poly.type
_entity_poly.pdbx_seq_one_letter_code
_entity_poly.pdbx_strand_id
1 'polypeptide(L)'
;MTRPVFPPLGMGTAPIGNLYRAVDDAQARATLDAAWDAGIRYYDSAPHYGFGLAERRLGAMLAARDPLGQAILSTKVGRLLVPTDARGDRHGFVDADPFEPLFDYAYDAVRRSFDGSFARLGRDRIDLLLAHDLGRGTHGDDHAAHLRAFLNGGYRAMRDLRDEDAVGAIGIGVNEVAICDEMLDHVELDMILLAGRYTLLDRGADRLLARCAALGVQVIVGGPYNSGILARDLNGPLHFDYAPPSADILAKVRRLAQTCADVGVSLPAAALQFPLRHPQVVSVIPGLVGADQVADTIARLAAPLPDTLWPALDAALEPSPAILQDDARLILLHPQDNVLICVRAIEAGDILPASGGTIPAREGIAIGHKIARTPLKVGDKIIKYGAPIGSMTADAATGDWVHMHNMKSDYISSHTRTALEDGA
;
A
#
# COMPACT_ATOMS: atom_id res chain seq x y z
N MET A 1 9.74 -20.85 -24.43
CA MET A 1 10.46 -19.57 -24.22
C MET A 1 10.81 -19.41 -22.77
N THR A 2 11.99 -18.85 -22.46
CA THR A 2 12.35 -18.51 -21.08
C THR A 2 11.65 -17.20 -20.70
N ARG A 3 10.95 -17.19 -19.56
CA ARG A 3 10.38 -15.97 -18.98
C ARG A 3 11.49 -14.94 -18.75
N PRO A 4 11.23 -13.63 -18.96
CA PRO A 4 12.20 -12.59 -18.63
C PRO A 4 12.54 -12.62 -17.13
N VAL A 5 13.82 -12.39 -16.80
CA VAL A 5 14.29 -12.30 -15.40
C VAL A 5 14.35 -10.83 -15.02
N PHE A 6 13.47 -10.42 -14.13
CA PHE A 6 13.37 -9.02 -13.70
C PHE A 6 14.40 -8.72 -12.61
N PRO A 7 15.11 -7.56 -12.70
CA PRO A 7 15.94 -7.07 -11.60
C PRO A 7 15.06 -6.60 -10.43
N PRO A 8 15.58 -6.59 -9.19
CA PRO A 8 14.80 -6.17 -8.01
C PRO A 8 14.30 -4.72 -8.07
N LEU A 9 14.92 -3.86 -8.89
CA LEU A 9 14.51 -2.49 -9.11
C LEU A 9 14.27 -2.23 -10.59
N GLY A 10 13.10 -1.68 -10.92
CA GLY A 10 12.79 -1.05 -12.19
C GLY A 10 12.36 0.40 -12.00
N MET A 11 12.00 1.06 -13.09
CA MET A 11 11.49 2.43 -13.10
C MET A 11 10.09 2.47 -13.72
N GLY A 12 9.11 2.98 -12.97
CA GLY A 12 7.81 3.35 -13.49
C GLY A 12 7.89 4.70 -14.23
N THR A 13 7.36 4.78 -15.43
CA THR A 13 7.50 5.95 -16.30
C THR A 13 6.31 6.91 -16.28
N ALA A 14 5.27 6.66 -15.51
CA ALA A 14 4.12 7.56 -15.42
C ALA A 14 4.49 9.02 -15.10
N PRO A 15 5.45 9.32 -14.19
CA PRO A 15 5.84 10.70 -13.92
C PRO A 15 6.48 11.42 -15.11
N ILE A 16 7.24 10.72 -15.94
CA ILE A 16 7.79 11.31 -17.18
C ILE A 16 6.75 11.37 -18.32
N GLY A 17 5.54 10.87 -18.11
CA GLY A 17 4.36 11.14 -18.92
C GLY A 17 3.56 12.34 -18.42
N ASN A 18 4.14 13.17 -17.54
CA ASN A 18 3.52 14.37 -16.96
C ASN A 18 2.42 14.06 -15.93
N LEU A 19 2.51 12.96 -15.18
CA LEU A 19 1.57 12.68 -14.10
C LEU A 19 1.68 13.76 -13.01
N TYR A 20 0.58 14.45 -12.71
CA TYR A 20 0.39 15.57 -11.75
C TYR A 20 1.18 16.86 -12.02
N ARG A 21 2.18 16.87 -12.86
CA ARG A 21 2.94 18.07 -13.21
C ARG A 21 3.58 17.94 -14.58
N ALA A 22 3.75 19.05 -15.25
CA ALA A 22 4.51 19.08 -16.48
C ALA A 22 5.99 18.75 -16.21
N VAL A 23 6.55 17.93 -17.08
CA VAL A 23 7.98 17.58 -17.17
C VAL A 23 8.36 17.82 -18.61
N ASP A 24 9.35 18.66 -18.88
CA ASP A 24 9.81 18.87 -20.24
C ASP A 24 10.66 17.71 -20.77
N ASP A 25 10.87 17.66 -22.08
CA ASP A 25 11.59 16.56 -22.73
C ASP A 25 13.05 16.46 -22.27
N ALA A 26 13.69 17.59 -21.95
CA ALA A 26 15.07 17.62 -21.45
C ALA A 26 15.16 17.00 -20.05
N GLN A 27 14.23 17.35 -19.15
CA GLN A 27 14.16 16.78 -17.80
C GLN A 27 13.80 15.28 -17.85
N ALA A 28 12.84 14.89 -18.70
CA ALA A 28 12.49 13.49 -18.88
C ALA A 28 13.68 12.68 -19.42
N ARG A 29 14.38 13.22 -20.42
CA ARG A 29 15.59 12.60 -20.98
C ARG A 29 16.70 12.48 -19.92
N ALA A 30 17.01 13.53 -19.19
CA ALA A 30 18.02 13.50 -18.11
C ALA A 30 17.67 12.48 -17.02
N THR A 31 16.38 12.32 -16.68
CA THR A 31 15.92 11.30 -15.74
C THR A 31 16.19 9.89 -16.26
N LEU A 32 15.85 9.61 -17.50
CA LEU A 32 16.04 8.30 -18.13
C LEU A 32 17.54 7.97 -18.30
N ASP A 33 18.34 8.95 -18.71
CA ASP A 33 19.79 8.79 -18.82
C ASP A 33 20.43 8.51 -17.45
N ALA A 34 20.03 9.22 -16.40
CA ALA A 34 20.48 8.96 -15.03
C ALA A 34 20.10 7.56 -14.55
N ALA A 35 18.86 7.11 -14.85
CA ALA A 35 18.42 5.76 -14.51
C ALA A 35 19.25 4.69 -15.24
N TRP A 36 19.54 4.91 -16.52
CA TRP A 36 20.40 4.02 -17.31
C TRP A 36 21.84 3.95 -16.75
N ASP A 37 22.42 5.12 -16.45
CA ASP A 37 23.79 5.23 -15.90
C ASP A 37 23.90 4.61 -14.50
N ALA A 38 22.82 4.68 -13.71
CA ALA A 38 22.71 4.01 -12.40
C ALA A 38 22.48 2.50 -12.49
N GLY A 39 22.40 1.92 -13.68
CA GLY A 39 22.25 0.48 -13.90
C GLY A 39 20.79 -0.02 -13.92
N ILE A 40 19.78 0.85 -13.88
CA ILE A 40 18.39 0.43 -14.06
C ILE A 40 18.22 -0.08 -15.49
N ARG A 41 17.65 -1.29 -15.63
CA ARG A 41 17.44 -1.97 -16.92
C ARG A 41 16.00 -2.45 -17.11
N TYR A 42 15.13 -2.30 -16.11
CA TYR A 42 13.71 -2.56 -16.25
C TYR A 42 12.91 -1.26 -16.23
N TYR A 43 12.07 -1.04 -17.25
CA TYR A 43 11.21 0.13 -17.41
C TYR A 43 9.78 -0.31 -17.64
N ASP A 44 8.85 0.18 -16.81
CA ASP A 44 7.41 -0.03 -16.97
C ASP A 44 6.73 1.21 -17.53
N SER A 45 6.02 1.05 -18.63
CA SER A 45 5.27 2.12 -19.28
C SER A 45 3.81 1.70 -19.54
N ALA A 46 3.03 2.60 -20.15
CA ALA A 46 1.69 2.34 -20.65
C ALA A 46 1.27 3.40 -21.68
N PRO A 47 0.37 3.05 -22.63
CA PRO A 47 -0.28 4.03 -23.49
C PRO A 47 -0.96 5.15 -22.70
N HIS A 48 -1.55 4.83 -21.55
CA HIS A 48 -2.21 5.79 -20.67
C HIS A 48 -1.27 6.87 -20.12
N TYR A 49 0.02 6.61 -19.98
CA TYR A 49 0.96 7.54 -19.35
C TYR A 49 1.29 8.72 -20.27
N GLY A 50 0.56 9.83 -20.04
CA GLY A 50 0.60 11.01 -20.90
C GLY A 50 0.09 10.76 -22.31
N PHE A 51 -0.74 9.72 -22.48
CA PHE A 51 -1.39 9.30 -23.73
C PHE A 51 -0.37 8.98 -24.83
N GLY A 52 0.67 8.21 -24.45
CA GLY A 52 1.77 7.80 -25.31
C GLY A 52 3.06 8.60 -25.11
N LEU A 53 3.01 9.74 -24.40
CA LEU A 53 4.18 10.59 -24.15
C LEU A 53 5.32 9.85 -23.44
N ALA A 54 5.00 9.09 -22.38
CA ALA A 54 6.01 8.33 -21.62
C ALA A 54 6.69 7.27 -22.49
N GLU A 55 5.93 6.51 -23.29
CA GLU A 55 6.47 5.51 -24.20
C GLU A 55 7.36 6.13 -25.29
N ARG A 56 6.94 7.27 -25.87
CA ARG A 56 7.72 7.99 -26.87
C ARG A 56 9.05 8.51 -26.29
N ARG A 57 9.04 9.09 -25.08
CA ARG A 57 10.24 9.54 -24.37
C ARG A 57 11.18 8.39 -24.03
N LEU A 58 10.62 7.29 -23.53
CA LEU A 58 11.38 6.08 -23.24
C LEU A 58 12.00 5.51 -24.52
N GLY A 59 11.22 5.37 -25.60
CA GLY A 59 11.70 4.89 -26.91
C GLY A 59 12.86 5.72 -27.46
N ALA A 60 12.78 7.06 -27.38
CA ALA A 60 13.85 7.95 -27.80
C ALA A 60 15.14 7.76 -26.97
N MET A 61 15.03 7.52 -25.67
CA MET A 61 16.20 7.20 -24.83
C MET A 61 16.79 5.85 -25.21
N LEU A 62 15.95 4.82 -25.36
CA LEU A 62 16.38 3.47 -25.69
C LEU A 62 17.08 3.40 -27.04
N ALA A 63 16.59 4.12 -28.06
CA ALA A 63 17.22 4.19 -29.37
C ALA A 63 18.66 4.76 -29.29
N ALA A 64 18.90 5.67 -28.36
CA ALA A 64 20.21 6.29 -28.18
C ALA A 64 21.16 5.51 -27.26
N ARG A 65 20.63 4.84 -26.22
CA ARG A 65 21.44 4.26 -25.13
C ARG A 65 21.48 2.73 -25.14
N ASP A 66 20.54 2.09 -25.79
CA ASP A 66 20.36 0.63 -25.75
C ASP A 66 20.25 0.00 -27.15
N PRO A 67 21.27 0.15 -28.01
CA PRO A 67 21.24 -0.44 -29.34
C PRO A 67 21.31 -1.98 -29.33
N LEU A 68 21.68 -2.57 -28.20
CA LEU A 68 21.80 -4.04 -28.04
C LEU A 68 20.56 -4.68 -27.41
N GLY A 69 19.53 -3.89 -27.06
CA GLY A 69 18.29 -4.42 -26.48
C GLY A 69 18.48 -5.05 -25.09
N GLN A 70 19.25 -4.41 -24.21
CA GLN A 70 19.49 -4.91 -22.83
C GLN A 70 18.38 -4.53 -21.85
N ALA A 71 17.57 -3.51 -22.19
CA ALA A 71 16.46 -3.10 -21.36
C ALA A 71 15.33 -4.13 -21.40
N ILE A 72 14.76 -4.41 -20.24
CA ILE A 72 13.52 -5.16 -20.07
C ILE A 72 12.38 -4.16 -20.07
N LEU A 73 11.36 -4.40 -20.88
CA LEU A 73 10.25 -3.48 -21.07
C LEU A 73 8.92 -4.13 -20.74
N SER A 74 8.13 -3.44 -19.92
CA SER A 74 6.71 -3.72 -19.82
C SER A 74 5.87 -2.56 -20.34
N THR A 75 4.79 -2.89 -21.06
CA THR A 75 3.73 -1.95 -21.39
C THR A 75 2.37 -2.59 -21.23
N LYS A 76 1.31 -1.83 -21.51
CA LYS A 76 -0.04 -2.25 -21.16
C LYS A 76 -1.01 -2.10 -22.35
N VAL A 77 -2.09 -2.87 -22.32
CA VAL A 77 -3.19 -2.85 -23.28
C VAL A 77 -4.53 -2.70 -22.57
N GLY A 78 -5.59 -2.39 -23.32
CA GLY A 78 -6.94 -2.21 -22.77
C GLY A 78 -7.34 -0.72 -22.65
N ARG A 79 -6.39 0.20 -22.79
CA ARG A 79 -6.63 1.64 -22.96
C ARG A 79 -6.14 2.06 -24.34
N LEU A 80 -7.01 1.95 -25.35
CA LEU A 80 -6.69 2.31 -26.73
C LEU A 80 -6.63 3.82 -26.89
N LEU A 81 -5.56 4.35 -27.46
CA LEU A 81 -5.40 5.78 -27.73
C LEU A 81 -6.11 6.16 -29.03
N VAL A 82 -7.05 7.09 -28.94
CA VAL A 82 -7.80 7.64 -30.06
C VAL A 82 -7.45 9.11 -30.23
N PRO A 83 -7.12 9.61 -31.42
CA PRO A 83 -6.82 11.03 -31.65
C PRO A 83 -7.97 11.94 -31.19
N THR A 84 -7.65 13.07 -30.55
CA THR A 84 -8.63 14.03 -30.05
C THR A 84 -8.12 15.47 -30.19
N ASP A 85 -9.06 16.41 -30.30
CA ASP A 85 -8.77 17.86 -30.26
C ASP A 85 -8.78 18.39 -28.81
N ALA A 86 -9.12 17.57 -27.82
CA ALA A 86 -9.08 17.94 -26.41
C ALA A 86 -7.67 18.37 -25.99
N ARG A 87 -7.60 19.40 -25.16
CA ARG A 87 -6.36 19.98 -24.62
C ARG A 87 -6.49 20.17 -23.12
N GLY A 88 -5.37 20.43 -22.46
CA GLY A 88 -5.30 20.66 -21.02
C GLY A 88 -5.11 19.37 -20.21
N ASP A 89 -5.31 19.49 -18.89
CA ASP A 89 -5.11 18.40 -17.96
C ASP A 89 -6.24 17.39 -18.04
N ARG A 90 -5.89 16.13 -18.21
CA ARG A 90 -6.85 15.02 -18.36
C ARG A 90 -6.34 13.78 -17.64
N HIS A 91 -7.23 13.09 -16.92
CA HIS A 91 -6.91 11.85 -16.21
C HIS A 91 -5.67 11.96 -15.29
N GLY A 92 -5.40 13.17 -14.75
CA GLY A 92 -4.23 13.44 -13.89
C GLY A 92 -2.92 13.70 -14.65
N PHE A 93 -2.93 13.69 -15.98
CA PHE A 93 -1.77 14.06 -16.81
C PHE A 93 -1.88 15.49 -17.33
N VAL A 94 -0.80 16.27 -17.13
CA VAL A 94 -0.66 17.68 -17.55
C VAL A 94 -0.05 17.73 -18.95
N ASP A 95 -0.58 18.56 -19.84
CA ASP A 95 -0.07 18.71 -21.21
C ASP A 95 0.23 17.36 -21.91
N ALA A 96 -0.69 16.41 -21.78
CA ALA A 96 -0.56 15.10 -22.40
C ALA A 96 -0.71 15.16 -23.92
N ASP A 97 -0.19 14.16 -24.62
CA ASP A 97 -0.30 14.04 -26.09
C ASP A 97 -1.79 14.06 -26.54
N PRO A 98 -2.09 14.46 -27.79
CA PRO A 98 -3.45 14.73 -28.27
C PRO A 98 -4.24 13.45 -28.58
N PHE A 99 -4.35 12.57 -27.60
CA PHE A 99 -5.12 11.34 -27.66
C PHE A 99 -6.05 11.25 -26.45
N GLU A 100 -7.15 10.50 -26.59
CA GLU A 100 -8.03 10.09 -25.51
C GLU A 100 -7.88 8.58 -25.28
N PRO A 101 -7.60 8.12 -24.04
CA PRO A 101 -7.53 6.71 -23.74
C PRO A 101 -8.95 6.14 -23.54
N LEU A 102 -9.39 5.28 -24.44
CA LEU A 102 -10.66 4.58 -24.35
C LEU A 102 -10.45 3.15 -23.87
N PHE A 103 -11.28 2.70 -22.93
CA PHE A 103 -11.29 1.31 -22.49
C PHE A 103 -11.87 0.40 -23.57
N ASP A 104 -11.03 -0.47 -24.13
CA ASP A 104 -11.43 -1.52 -25.06
C ASP A 104 -10.50 -2.72 -24.93
N TYR A 105 -11.04 -3.83 -24.40
CA TYR A 105 -10.33 -5.08 -24.17
C TYR A 105 -10.66 -6.16 -25.20
N ALA A 106 -11.31 -5.81 -26.31
CA ALA A 106 -11.57 -6.75 -27.39
C ALA A 106 -10.27 -7.16 -28.11
N TYR A 107 -10.29 -8.27 -28.81
CA TYR A 107 -9.13 -8.82 -29.51
C TYR A 107 -8.40 -7.80 -30.42
N ASP A 108 -9.15 -7.14 -31.31
CA ASP A 108 -8.56 -6.20 -32.26
C ASP A 108 -8.08 -4.91 -31.60
N ALA A 109 -8.72 -4.49 -30.51
CA ALA A 109 -8.31 -3.30 -29.74
C ALA A 109 -7.00 -3.55 -28.99
N VAL A 110 -6.84 -4.74 -28.40
CA VAL A 110 -5.60 -5.17 -27.74
C VAL A 110 -4.45 -5.21 -28.75
N ARG A 111 -4.66 -5.79 -29.95
CA ARG A 111 -3.66 -5.82 -31.03
C ARG A 111 -3.27 -4.40 -31.46
N ARG A 112 -4.24 -3.54 -31.76
CA ARG A 112 -3.98 -2.13 -32.14
C ARG A 112 -3.28 -1.32 -31.04
N SER A 113 -3.64 -1.55 -29.78
CA SER A 113 -2.98 -0.90 -28.64
C SER A 113 -1.52 -1.31 -28.55
N PHE A 114 -1.24 -2.62 -28.71
CA PHE A 114 0.11 -3.17 -28.77
C PHE A 114 0.92 -2.58 -29.92
N ASP A 115 0.39 -2.56 -31.14
CA ASP A 115 1.07 -2.01 -32.33
C ASP A 115 1.44 -0.52 -32.11
N GLY A 116 0.54 0.24 -31.51
CA GLY A 116 0.81 1.64 -31.15
C GLY A 116 1.94 1.79 -30.12
N SER A 117 1.96 0.95 -29.06
CA SER A 117 3.04 0.95 -28.05
C SER A 117 4.38 0.50 -28.67
N PHE A 118 4.34 -0.53 -29.50
CA PHE A 118 5.49 -1.06 -30.20
C PHE A 118 6.16 0.02 -31.09
N ALA A 119 5.34 0.79 -31.81
CA ALA A 119 5.83 1.90 -32.63
C ALA A 119 6.43 3.04 -31.78
N ARG A 120 5.81 3.40 -30.64
CA ARG A 120 6.31 4.48 -29.76
C ARG A 120 7.58 4.08 -29.02
N LEU A 121 7.71 2.83 -28.59
CA LEU A 121 8.89 2.30 -27.92
C LEU A 121 10.05 2.00 -28.87
N GLY A 122 9.76 1.75 -30.16
CA GLY A 122 10.78 1.50 -31.18
C GLY A 122 11.61 0.24 -30.90
N ARG A 123 10.94 -0.85 -30.53
CA ARG A 123 11.56 -2.14 -30.20
C ARG A 123 11.00 -3.27 -31.05
N ASP A 124 11.80 -4.32 -31.19
CA ASP A 124 11.41 -5.52 -31.95
C ASP A 124 10.64 -6.52 -31.08
N ARG A 125 10.60 -6.30 -29.76
CA ARG A 125 9.93 -7.14 -28.78
C ARG A 125 9.62 -6.37 -27.49
N ILE A 126 8.53 -6.75 -26.82
CA ILE A 126 8.16 -6.32 -25.46
C ILE A 126 8.30 -7.51 -24.52
N ASP A 127 9.00 -7.34 -23.40
CA ASP A 127 9.26 -8.43 -22.46
C ASP A 127 8.03 -8.83 -21.64
N LEU A 128 7.18 -7.85 -21.29
CA LEU A 128 5.96 -8.10 -20.51
C LEU A 128 4.81 -7.22 -21.02
N LEU A 129 3.71 -7.86 -21.41
CA LEU A 129 2.46 -7.18 -21.78
C LEU A 129 1.40 -7.39 -20.73
N LEU A 130 0.81 -6.30 -20.23
CA LEU A 130 -0.16 -6.31 -19.14
C LEU A 130 -1.53 -5.78 -19.59
N ALA A 131 -2.61 -6.45 -19.24
CA ALA A 131 -3.95 -5.86 -19.33
C ALA A 131 -4.10 -4.83 -18.19
N HIS A 132 -4.44 -3.58 -18.56
CA HIS A 132 -4.41 -2.42 -17.67
C HIS A 132 -5.77 -2.21 -17.00
N ASP A 133 -5.77 -2.11 -15.67
CA ASP A 133 -6.90 -1.67 -14.85
C ASP A 133 -8.25 -2.37 -15.14
N LEU A 134 -8.26 -3.69 -15.19
CA LEU A 134 -9.46 -4.50 -15.43
C LEU A 134 -10.47 -4.47 -14.27
N GLY A 135 -10.13 -3.88 -13.11
CA GLY A 135 -10.88 -4.02 -11.87
C GLY A 135 -12.19 -3.22 -11.80
N ARG A 136 -13.01 -3.59 -10.85
CA ARG A 136 -14.30 -2.93 -10.57
C ARG A 136 -14.13 -1.48 -10.09
N GLY A 137 -13.07 -1.16 -9.38
CA GLY A 137 -12.75 0.20 -8.94
C GLY A 137 -12.57 1.16 -10.12
N THR A 138 -12.05 0.65 -11.24
CA THR A 138 -11.90 1.43 -12.49
C THR A 138 -13.20 1.52 -13.28
N HIS A 139 -13.94 0.42 -13.40
CA HIS A 139 -15.06 0.30 -14.34
C HIS A 139 -16.45 0.39 -13.72
N GLY A 140 -16.56 0.34 -12.37
CA GLY A 140 -17.87 0.39 -11.70
C GLY A 140 -18.83 -0.68 -12.22
N ASP A 141 -19.99 -0.24 -12.68
CA ASP A 141 -21.06 -1.13 -13.19
C ASP A 141 -20.71 -1.78 -14.54
N ASP A 142 -19.80 -1.16 -15.33
CA ASP A 142 -19.37 -1.67 -16.64
C ASP A 142 -18.31 -2.77 -16.53
N HIS A 143 -17.80 -3.04 -15.32
CA HIS A 143 -16.75 -4.03 -15.06
C HIS A 143 -17.05 -5.39 -15.72
N ALA A 144 -18.25 -5.93 -15.55
CA ALA A 144 -18.62 -7.24 -16.11
C ALA A 144 -18.59 -7.28 -17.64
N ALA A 145 -18.84 -6.15 -18.31
CA ALA A 145 -18.76 -6.05 -19.78
C ALA A 145 -17.30 -6.04 -20.24
N HIS A 146 -16.46 -5.25 -19.60
CA HIS A 146 -15.02 -5.18 -19.90
C HIS A 146 -14.30 -6.50 -19.62
N LEU A 147 -14.61 -7.14 -18.50
CA LEU A 147 -14.05 -8.46 -18.15
C LEU A 147 -14.44 -9.53 -19.19
N ARG A 148 -15.72 -9.57 -19.61
CA ARG A 148 -16.15 -10.49 -20.68
C ARG A 148 -15.44 -10.21 -22.00
N ALA A 149 -15.27 -8.95 -22.39
CA ALA A 149 -14.55 -8.59 -23.61
C ALA A 149 -13.09 -9.08 -23.56
N PHE A 150 -12.45 -8.90 -22.41
CA PHE A 150 -11.08 -9.40 -22.18
C PHE A 150 -11.00 -10.92 -22.24
N LEU A 151 -11.83 -11.64 -21.50
CA LEU A 151 -11.82 -13.11 -21.46
C LEU A 151 -12.15 -13.73 -22.83
N ASN A 152 -13.09 -13.14 -23.58
CA ASN A 152 -13.51 -13.67 -24.89
C ASN A 152 -12.54 -13.29 -26.03
N GLY A 153 -11.76 -12.23 -25.91
CA GLY A 153 -10.92 -11.74 -26.99
C GLY A 153 -9.54 -11.24 -26.58
N GLY A 154 -9.46 -10.31 -25.65
CA GLY A 154 -8.21 -9.64 -25.28
C GLY A 154 -7.13 -10.58 -24.75
N TYR A 155 -7.51 -11.52 -23.88
CA TYR A 155 -6.58 -12.54 -23.39
C TYR A 155 -6.01 -13.41 -24.53
N ARG A 156 -6.86 -13.79 -25.48
CA ARG A 156 -6.42 -14.53 -26.66
C ARG A 156 -5.43 -13.68 -27.49
N ALA A 157 -5.72 -12.40 -27.71
CA ALA A 157 -4.81 -11.52 -28.43
C ALA A 157 -3.42 -11.42 -27.76
N MET A 158 -3.37 -11.33 -26.42
CA MET A 158 -2.11 -11.34 -25.67
C MET A 158 -1.36 -12.67 -25.82
N ARG A 159 -2.07 -13.80 -25.79
CA ARG A 159 -1.46 -15.12 -26.03
C ARG A 159 -0.91 -15.24 -27.44
N ASP A 160 -1.68 -14.83 -28.45
CA ASP A 160 -1.25 -14.87 -29.85
C ASP A 160 0.03 -14.03 -30.04
N LEU A 161 0.12 -12.82 -29.43
CA LEU A 161 1.33 -11.99 -29.44
C LEU A 161 2.54 -12.69 -28.78
N ARG A 162 2.31 -13.46 -27.70
CA ARG A 162 3.36 -14.25 -27.07
C ARG A 162 3.79 -15.45 -27.95
N ASP A 163 2.82 -16.12 -28.57
CA ASP A 163 3.09 -17.25 -29.46
C ASP A 163 3.80 -16.80 -30.77
N GLU A 164 3.57 -15.56 -31.22
CA GLU A 164 4.28 -14.87 -32.30
C GLU A 164 5.69 -14.38 -31.91
N ASP A 165 6.12 -14.57 -30.65
CA ASP A 165 7.37 -14.06 -30.06
C ASP A 165 7.51 -12.53 -30.04
N ALA A 166 6.41 -11.80 -30.25
CA ALA A 166 6.36 -10.34 -30.11
C ALA A 166 6.36 -9.90 -28.64
N VAL A 167 5.91 -10.79 -27.72
CA VAL A 167 5.83 -10.58 -26.29
C VAL A 167 6.48 -11.75 -25.54
N GLY A 168 7.25 -11.43 -24.48
CA GLY A 168 7.95 -12.45 -23.67
C GLY A 168 7.09 -13.11 -22.62
N ALA A 169 6.24 -12.32 -21.94
CA ALA A 169 5.33 -12.75 -20.87
C ALA A 169 4.05 -11.91 -20.89
N ILE A 170 2.96 -12.47 -20.35
CA ILE A 170 1.66 -11.78 -20.28
C ILE A 170 1.12 -11.75 -18.85
N GLY A 171 0.34 -10.73 -18.55
CA GLY A 171 -0.24 -10.57 -17.21
C GLY A 171 -1.26 -9.45 -17.11
N ILE A 172 -1.50 -8.99 -15.90
CA ILE A 172 -2.37 -7.84 -15.61
C ILE A 172 -1.60 -6.77 -14.82
N GLY A 173 -1.92 -5.48 -15.05
CA GLY A 173 -1.36 -4.35 -14.31
C GLY A 173 -2.50 -3.57 -13.66
N VAL A 174 -2.65 -3.70 -12.34
CA VAL A 174 -3.84 -3.23 -11.61
C VAL A 174 -3.49 -2.68 -10.23
N ASN A 175 -4.42 -1.96 -9.63
CA ASN A 175 -4.34 -1.44 -8.25
C ASN A 175 -5.42 -2.03 -7.33
N GLU A 176 -5.95 -3.20 -7.67
CA GLU A 176 -6.99 -3.91 -6.91
C GLU A 176 -6.61 -5.39 -6.74
N VAL A 177 -6.64 -5.89 -5.49
CA VAL A 177 -6.35 -7.31 -5.20
C VAL A 177 -7.47 -8.22 -5.72
N ALA A 178 -8.72 -7.78 -5.62
CA ALA A 178 -9.88 -8.60 -5.99
C ALA A 178 -9.86 -9.05 -7.45
N ILE A 179 -9.50 -8.16 -8.39
CA ILE A 179 -9.41 -8.52 -9.81
C ILE A 179 -8.25 -9.48 -10.08
N CYS A 180 -7.18 -9.42 -9.28
CA CYS A 180 -6.09 -10.39 -9.41
C CYS A 180 -6.58 -11.81 -9.07
N ASP A 181 -7.31 -11.96 -7.96
CA ASP A 181 -7.90 -13.24 -7.56
C ASP A 181 -8.89 -13.75 -8.61
N GLU A 182 -9.78 -12.88 -9.12
CA GLU A 182 -10.74 -13.21 -10.17
C GLU A 182 -10.05 -13.68 -11.46
N MET A 183 -9.00 -12.98 -11.89
CA MET A 183 -8.26 -13.35 -13.11
C MET A 183 -7.54 -14.68 -12.97
N LEU A 184 -6.98 -14.99 -11.80
CA LEU A 184 -6.34 -16.29 -11.56
C LEU A 184 -7.33 -17.47 -11.54
N ASP A 185 -8.65 -17.23 -11.44
CA ASP A 185 -9.68 -18.25 -11.61
C ASP A 185 -10.02 -18.53 -13.08
N HIS A 186 -9.72 -17.58 -13.97
CA HIS A 186 -10.17 -17.64 -15.37
C HIS A 186 -9.07 -17.92 -16.37
N VAL A 187 -7.83 -17.46 -16.12
CA VAL A 187 -6.76 -17.50 -17.11
C VAL A 187 -5.39 -17.77 -16.46
N GLU A 188 -4.47 -18.27 -17.26
CA GLU A 188 -3.07 -18.43 -16.88
C GLU A 188 -2.33 -17.12 -17.11
N LEU A 189 -1.70 -16.60 -16.05
CA LEU A 189 -0.86 -15.40 -16.09
C LEU A 189 0.58 -15.78 -15.79
N ASP A 190 1.51 -15.12 -16.46
CA ASP A 190 2.94 -15.19 -16.11
C ASP A 190 3.27 -14.27 -14.93
N MET A 191 2.65 -13.08 -14.91
CA MET A 191 2.96 -12.02 -13.95
C MET A 191 1.74 -11.18 -13.57
N ILE A 192 1.80 -10.59 -12.38
CA ILE A 192 0.90 -9.53 -11.94
C ILE A 192 1.74 -8.31 -11.55
N LEU A 193 1.44 -7.14 -12.12
CA LEU A 193 1.91 -5.86 -11.63
C LEU A 193 0.83 -5.29 -10.71
N LEU A 194 1.10 -5.29 -9.41
CA LEU A 194 0.18 -4.82 -8.37
C LEU A 194 0.66 -3.48 -7.82
N ALA A 195 -0.11 -2.42 -8.09
CA ALA A 195 0.27 -1.06 -7.70
C ALA A 195 -0.35 -0.65 -6.35
N GLY A 196 0.51 -0.29 -5.39
CA GLY A 196 0.11 0.31 -4.12
C GLY A 196 -0.64 -0.60 -3.13
N ARG A 197 -0.74 -1.91 -3.39
CA ARG A 197 -1.50 -2.88 -2.56
C ARG A 197 -0.64 -3.92 -1.84
N TYR A 198 0.69 -3.80 -1.96
CA TYR A 198 1.65 -4.53 -1.13
C TYR A 198 2.80 -3.62 -0.75
N THR A 199 2.61 -2.85 0.30
CA THR A 199 3.54 -1.79 0.78
C THR A 199 3.63 -1.81 2.30
N LEU A 200 4.43 -0.94 2.89
CA LEU A 200 4.44 -0.79 4.35
C LEU A 200 3.08 -0.40 4.93
N LEU A 201 2.24 0.34 4.19
CA LEU A 201 0.92 0.79 4.65
C LEU A 201 -0.21 -0.16 4.30
N ASP A 202 -0.13 -0.80 3.15
CA ASP A 202 -1.17 -1.70 2.63
C ASP A 202 -0.58 -3.10 2.45
N ARG A 203 -1.06 -4.05 3.22
CA ARG A 203 -0.61 -5.45 3.25
C ARG A 203 -1.73 -6.43 2.89
N GLY A 204 -2.79 -5.93 2.28
CA GLY A 204 -3.97 -6.75 1.93
C GLY A 204 -3.73 -7.83 0.88
N ALA A 205 -2.52 -7.93 0.31
CA ALA A 205 -2.19 -8.87 -0.76
C ALA A 205 -1.53 -10.18 -0.29
N ASP A 206 -1.34 -10.44 1.00
CA ASP A 206 -0.64 -11.65 1.48
C ASP A 206 -1.28 -12.95 0.95
N ARG A 207 -2.62 -13.04 0.98
CA ARG A 207 -3.34 -14.18 0.43
C ARG A 207 -3.14 -14.33 -1.08
N LEU A 208 -3.17 -13.23 -1.83
CA LEU A 208 -2.91 -13.21 -3.27
C LEU A 208 -1.48 -13.69 -3.56
N LEU A 209 -0.49 -13.21 -2.82
CA LEU A 209 0.91 -13.61 -2.99
C LEU A 209 1.12 -15.12 -2.74
N ALA A 210 0.47 -15.67 -1.71
CA ALA A 210 0.49 -17.11 -1.47
C ALA A 210 -0.15 -17.90 -2.63
N ARG A 211 -1.25 -17.40 -3.21
CA ARG A 211 -1.90 -17.99 -4.37
C ARG A 211 -1.01 -17.89 -5.62
N CYS A 212 -0.39 -16.74 -5.85
CA CYS A 212 0.58 -16.55 -6.94
C CYS A 212 1.75 -17.56 -6.84
N ALA A 213 2.26 -17.78 -5.61
CA ALA A 213 3.31 -18.76 -5.37
C ALA A 213 2.87 -20.18 -5.79
N ALA A 214 1.66 -20.60 -5.41
CA ALA A 214 1.10 -21.91 -5.76
C ALA A 214 0.92 -22.10 -7.26
N LEU A 215 0.65 -21.03 -8.01
CA LEU A 215 0.43 -21.03 -9.46
C LEU A 215 1.68 -20.70 -10.27
N GLY A 216 2.81 -20.37 -9.63
CA GLY A 216 4.05 -19.97 -10.30
C GLY A 216 3.95 -18.60 -11.00
N VAL A 217 3.04 -17.73 -10.55
CA VAL A 217 2.86 -16.36 -11.04
C VAL A 217 3.77 -15.43 -10.27
N GLN A 218 4.62 -14.65 -10.94
CA GLN A 218 5.49 -13.65 -10.30
C GLN A 218 4.77 -12.32 -10.13
N VAL A 219 5.21 -11.54 -9.14
CA VAL A 219 4.59 -10.24 -8.84
C VAL A 219 5.62 -9.11 -8.94
N ILE A 220 5.22 -8.02 -9.59
CA ILE A 220 5.93 -6.75 -9.59
C ILE A 220 5.09 -5.78 -8.76
N VAL A 221 5.74 -5.03 -7.85
CA VAL A 221 5.05 -4.04 -7.04
C VAL A 221 5.30 -2.64 -7.59
N GLY A 222 4.22 -2.03 -8.10
CA GLY A 222 4.20 -0.62 -8.48
C GLY A 222 3.88 0.29 -7.29
N GLY A 223 4.33 1.55 -7.34
CA GLY A 223 3.98 2.56 -6.34
C GLY A 223 4.32 2.18 -4.88
N PRO A 224 5.54 1.72 -4.56
CA PRO A 224 5.90 1.26 -3.22
C PRO A 224 5.79 2.34 -2.14
N TYR A 225 5.65 3.59 -2.54
CA TYR A 225 5.54 4.75 -1.65
C TYR A 225 4.10 5.25 -1.44
N ASN A 226 3.06 4.53 -1.91
CA ASN A 226 1.64 4.91 -1.77
C ASN A 226 1.39 6.40 -2.12
N SER A 227 1.44 6.73 -3.40
CA SER A 227 1.33 8.11 -3.91
C SER A 227 2.37 9.08 -3.33
N GLY A 228 3.47 8.56 -2.79
CA GLY A 228 4.61 9.31 -2.26
C GLY A 228 4.56 9.58 -0.76
N ILE A 229 3.50 9.23 -0.03
CA ILE A 229 3.37 9.51 1.40
C ILE A 229 4.50 8.88 2.25
N LEU A 230 5.04 7.73 1.84
CA LEU A 230 6.15 7.05 2.51
C LEU A 230 7.55 7.59 2.14
N ALA A 231 7.62 8.60 1.24
CA ALA A 231 8.91 9.14 0.77
C ALA A 231 9.03 10.65 0.84
N ARG A 232 7.98 11.36 1.28
CA ARG A 232 7.93 12.83 1.36
C ARG A 232 8.02 13.33 2.79
N ASP A 233 8.35 14.62 2.95
CA ASP A 233 8.20 15.33 4.21
C ASP A 233 6.72 15.34 4.64
N LEU A 234 6.47 14.90 5.87
CA LEU A 234 5.11 14.77 6.42
C LEU A 234 4.45 16.14 6.76
N ASN A 235 5.20 17.23 6.64
CA ASN A 235 4.70 18.60 6.84
C ASN A 235 4.21 19.27 5.53
N GLY A 236 4.45 18.62 4.38
CA GLY A 236 4.02 19.11 3.07
C GLY A 236 2.67 18.54 2.60
N PRO A 237 2.25 18.86 1.37
CA PRO A 237 1.07 18.26 0.78
C PRO A 237 1.30 16.76 0.53
N LEU A 238 0.44 15.93 1.13
CA LEU A 238 0.52 14.46 1.07
C LEU A 238 -0.68 13.88 0.32
N HIS A 239 -0.44 12.77 -0.35
CA HIS A 239 -1.48 11.99 -1.03
C HIS A 239 -1.33 10.51 -0.67
N PHE A 240 -2.46 9.84 -0.53
CA PHE A 240 -2.59 8.40 -0.40
C PHE A 240 -3.73 7.96 -1.32
N ASP A 241 -3.51 6.94 -2.15
CA ASP A 241 -4.48 6.51 -3.17
C ASP A 241 -5.02 7.69 -4.02
N TYR A 242 -4.10 8.59 -4.44
CA TYR A 242 -4.40 9.75 -5.28
C TYR A 242 -5.29 10.82 -4.63
N ALA A 243 -5.61 10.70 -3.34
CA ALA A 243 -6.41 11.63 -2.56
C ALA A 243 -5.66 12.14 -1.30
N PRO A 244 -6.12 13.21 -0.64
CA PRO A 244 -5.59 13.59 0.66
C PRO A 244 -5.75 12.44 1.68
N PRO A 245 -4.69 12.11 2.47
CA PRO A 245 -4.75 11.00 3.41
C PRO A 245 -5.67 11.29 4.60
N SER A 246 -6.32 10.26 5.13
CA SER A 246 -7.08 10.36 6.38
C SER A 246 -6.15 10.57 7.59
N ALA A 247 -6.71 11.03 8.70
CA ALA A 247 -5.98 11.19 9.96
C ALA A 247 -5.36 9.85 10.44
N ASP A 248 -6.05 8.74 10.24
CA ASP A 248 -5.56 7.39 10.59
C ASP A 248 -4.34 7.00 9.75
N ILE A 249 -4.37 7.22 8.43
CA ILE A 249 -3.22 6.98 7.55
C ILE A 249 -2.03 7.84 7.98
N LEU A 250 -2.24 9.12 8.26
CA LEU A 250 -1.17 10.00 8.76
C LEU A 250 -0.59 9.52 10.08
N ALA A 251 -1.43 9.06 11.01
CA ALA A 251 -0.97 8.50 12.28
C ALA A 251 -0.12 7.24 12.07
N LYS A 252 -0.54 6.33 11.18
CA LYS A 252 0.24 5.14 10.81
C LYS A 252 1.59 5.52 10.22
N VAL A 253 1.62 6.45 9.26
CA VAL A 253 2.88 6.89 8.63
C VAL A 253 3.84 7.52 9.64
N ARG A 254 3.32 8.34 10.58
CA ARG A 254 4.15 8.93 11.65
C ARG A 254 4.76 7.87 12.56
N ARG A 255 3.98 6.84 12.95
CA ARG A 255 4.52 5.72 13.74
C ARG A 255 5.60 4.95 12.98
N LEU A 256 5.38 4.62 11.70
CA LEU A 256 6.38 3.98 10.86
C LEU A 256 7.66 4.82 10.74
N ALA A 257 7.52 6.14 10.54
CA ALA A 257 8.65 7.06 10.45
C ALA A 257 9.45 7.10 11.75
N GLN A 258 8.77 7.16 12.90
CA GLN A 258 9.44 7.14 14.22
C GLN A 258 10.16 5.80 14.45
N THR A 259 9.50 4.67 14.19
CA THR A 259 10.11 3.33 14.31
C THR A 259 11.38 3.18 13.46
N CYS A 260 11.36 3.71 12.23
CA CYS A 260 12.56 3.74 11.39
C CYS A 260 13.66 4.63 12.00
N ALA A 261 13.30 5.84 12.47
CA ALA A 261 14.23 6.79 13.06
C ALA A 261 14.91 6.24 14.33
N ASP A 262 14.18 5.50 15.16
CA ASP A 262 14.69 4.90 16.41
C ASP A 262 15.86 3.92 16.17
N VAL A 263 15.96 3.35 14.97
CA VAL A 263 17.05 2.45 14.56
C VAL A 263 17.96 3.07 13.48
N GLY A 264 17.85 4.36 13.24
CA GLY A 264 18.71 5.09 12.30
C GLY A 264 18.45 4.76 10.81
N VAL A 265 17.26 4.27 10.47
CA VAL A 265 16.85 3.92 9.10
C VAL A 265 15.91 5.00 8.54
N SER A 266 16.02 5.29 7.25
CA SER A 266 15.05 6.17 6.60
C SER A 266 13.77 5.41 6.24
N LEU A 267 12.59 5.99 6.51
CA LEU A 267 11.30 5.41 6.12
C LEU A 267 11.24 5.08 4.61
N PRO A 268 11.71 5.95 3.68
CA PRO A 268 11.73 5.62 2.26
C PRO A 268 12.56 4.37 1.90
N ALA A 269 13.67 4.11 2.61
CA ALA A 269 14.46 2.90 2.36
C ALA A 269 13.70 1.65 2.81
N ALA A 270 13.09 1.68 3.99
CA ALA A 270 12.24 0.60 4.46
C ALA A 270 11.04 0.35 3.53
N ALA A 271 10.38 1.41 3.06
CA ALA A 271 9.24 1.31 2.15
C ALA A 271 9.61 0.71 0.79
N LEU A 272 10.77 1.07 0.24
CA LEU A 272 11.24 0.53 -1.03
C LEU A 272 11.60 -0.96 -0.93
N GLN A 273 12.26 -1.37 0.17
CA GLN A 273 12.75 -2.73 0.33
C GLN A 273 11.68 -3.69 0.87
N PHE A 274 10.65 -3.19 1.54
CA PHE A 274 9.59 -4.03 2.13
C PHE A 274 8.99 -5.04 1.16
N PRO A 275 8.51 -4.68 -0.04
CA PRO A 275 7.90 -5.64 -0.95
C PRO A 275 8.85 -6.77 -1.38
N LEU A 276 10.13 -6.47 -1.55
CA LEU A 276 11.16 -7.44 -1.98
C LEU A 276 11.48 -8.52 -0.93
N ARG A 277 10.95 -8.38 0.29
CA ARG A 277 11.07 -9.42 1.33
C ARG A 277 10.21 -10.65 1.03
N HIS A 278 9.16 -10.50 0.23
CA HIS A 278 8.34 -11.63 -0.16
C HIS A 278 8.94 -12.30 -1.40
N PRO A 279 9.21 -13.62 -1.39
CA PRO A 279 9.90 -14.31 -2.49
C PRO A 279 9.16 -14.26 -3.83
N GLN A 280 7.84 -14.01 -3.80
CA GLN A 280 7.02 -13.89 -4.99
C GLN A 280 7.14 -12.53 -5.67
N VAL A 281 7.61 -11.51 -4.95
CA VAL A 281 7.85 -10.17 -5.49
C VAL A 281 9.25 -10.11 -6.10
N VAL A 282 9.30 -10.04 -7.43
CA VAL A 282 10.57 -10.07 -8.17
C VAL A 282 11.14 -8.69 -8.44
N SER A 283 10.31 -7.64 -8.42
CA SER A 283 10.74 -6.27 -8.69
C SER A 283 9.84 -5.23 -8.02
N VAL A 284 10.41 -4.08 -7.68
CA VAL A 284 9.68 -2.86 -7.32
C VAL A 284 9.93 -1.76 -8.34
N ILE A 285 8.89 -1.01 -8.70
CA ILE A 285 8.96 0.03 -9.73
C ILE A 285 8.44 1.37 -9.21
N PRO A 286 9.26 2.14 -8.48
CA PRO A 286 8.92 3.52 -8.14
C PRO A 286 8.87 4.40 -9.39
N GLY A 287 7.97 5.39 -9.40
CA GLY A 287 7.98 6.44 -10.40
C GLY A 287 9.03 7.50 -10.05
N LEU A 288 9.87 7.89 -11.02
CA LEU A 288 11.01 8.79 -10.79
C LEU A 288 11.01 9.96 -11.76
N VAL A 289 11.41 11.14 -11.28
CA VAL A 289 11.71 12.34 -12.10
C VAL A 289 12.88 13.09 -11.50
N GLY A 290 13.96 13.24 -12.29
CA GLY A 290 15.20 13.91 -11.92
C GLY A 290 16.29 12.94 -11.46
N ALA A 291 17.54 13.30 -11.74
CA ALA A 291 18.71 12.51 -11.41
C ALA A 291 18.85 12.27 -9.89
N ASP A 292 18.47 13.26 -9.07
CA ASP A 292 18.52 13.15 -7.61
C ASP A 292 17.59 12.05 -7.09
N GLN A 293 16.36 11.95 -7.61
CA GLN A 293 15.45 10.87 -7.21
C GLN A 293 15.96 9.50 -7.64
N VAL A 294 16.64 9.41 -8.77
CA VAL A 294 17.28 8.17 -9.21
C VAL A 294 18.40 7.79 -8.23
N ALA A 295 19.32 8.71 -7.94
CA ALA A 295 20.43 8.49 -7.02
C ALA A 295 19.93 8.09 -5.62
N ASP A 296 18.96 8.80 -5.09
CA ASP A 296 18.30 8.50 -3.82
C ASP A 296 17.69 7.09 -3.80
N THR A 297 17.02 6.71 -4.90
CA THR A 297 16.36 5.38 -4.98
C THR A 297 17.39 4.25 -4.98
N ILE A 298 18.51 4.41 -5.69
CA ILE A 298 19.63 3.46 -5.65
C ILE A 298 20.20 3.38 -4.24
N ALA A 299 20.45 4.52 -3.58
CA ALA A 299 20.95 4.55 -2.21
C ALA A 299 19.99 3.88 -1.21
N ARG A 300 18.69 4.11 -1.35
CA ARG A 300 17.62 3.49 -0.53
C ARG A 300 17.56 1.98 -0.72
N LEU A 301 17.71 1.49 -1.95
CA LEU A 301 17.74 0.06 -2.22
C LEU A 301 18.99 -0.61 -1.61
N ALA A 302 20.14 0.06 -1.67
CA ALA A 302 21.40 -0.45 -1.13
C ALA A 302 21.58 -0.24 0.39
N ALA A 303 20.69 0.52 1.04
CA ALA A 303 20.78 0.81 2.46
C ALA A 303 20.66 -0.48 3.29
N PRO A 304 21.60 -0.75 4.24
CA PRO A 304 21.48 -1.89 5.13
C PRO A 304 20.31 -1.65 6.12
N LEU A 305 19.41 -2.63 6.22
CA LEU A 305 18.29 -2.59 7.14
C LEU A 305 18.41 -3.73 8.15
N PRO A 306 18.38 -3.45 9.48
CA PRO A 306 18.47 -4.49 10.48
C PRO A 306 17.21 -5.38 10.48
N ASP A 307 17.37 -6.68 10.68
CA ASP A 307 16.27 -7.63 10.70
C ASP A 307 15.23 -7.31 11.80
N THR A 308 15.67 -6.68 12.90
CA THR A 308 14.80 -6.24 14.00
C THR A 308 13.85 -5.11 13.62
N LEU A 309 14.10 -4.40 12.53
CA LEU A 309 13.22 -3.34 12.04
C LEU A 309 11.84 -3.87 11.67
N TRP A 310 11.78 -5.02 11.01
CA TRP A 310 10.54 -5.50 10.40
C TRP A 310 9.45 -5.85 11.41
N PRO A 311 9.74 -6.63 12.49
CA PRO A 311 8.75 -6.84 13.55
C PRO A 311 8.32 -5.55 14.25
N ALA A 312 9.23 -4.58 14.39
CA ALA A 312 8.90 -3.28 14.99
C ALA A 312 7.95 -2.46 14.09
N LEU A 313 8.14 -2.50 12.76
CA LEU A 313 7.22 -1.88 11.80
C LEU A 313 5.85 -2.59 11.77
N ASP A 314 5.82 -3.91 11.93
CA ASP A 314 4.57 -4.67 12.05
C ASP A 314 3.79 -4.21 13.29
N ALA A 315 4.46 -4.14 14.44
CA ALA A 315 3.86 -3.66 15.68
C ALA A 315 3.39 -2.20 15.60
N ALA A 316 4.11 -1.34 14.84
CA ALA A 316 3.72 0.06 14.64
C ALA A 316 2.44 0.23 13.80
N LEU A 317 2.06 -0.76 13.00
CA LEU A 317 0.81 -0.76 12.23
C LEU A 317 -0.39 -1.24 13.02
N GLU A 318 -0.15 -2.01 14.09
CA GLU A 318 -1.23 -2.42 14.97
C GLU A 318 -1.97 -1.19 15.51
N PRO A 319 -3.29 -1.24 15.60
CA PRO A 319 -4.03 -0.12 16.18
C PRO A 319 -3.51 0.12 17.59
N SER A 320 -3.15 1.38 17.88
CA SER A 320 -2.85 1.76 19.26
C SER A 320 -4.05 1.36 20.13
N PRO A 321 -3.82 0.76 21.30
CA PRO A 321 -4.91 0.44 22.18
C PRO A 321 -5.80 1.68 22.40
N ALA A 322 -7.10 1.51 22.26
CA ALA A 322 -8.03 2.61 22.51
C ALA A 322 -7.87 3.11 23.95
N ILE A 323 -7.73 4.41 24.12
CA ILE A 323 -7.61 5.06 25.43
C ILE A 323 -8.89 5.87 25.66
N LEU A 324 -9.61 5.64 26.74
CA LEU A 324 -10.78 6.42 27.08
C LEU A 324 -10.38 7.91 27.23
N GLN A 325 -11.15 8.78 26.58
CA GLN A 325 -11.00 10.22 26.60
C GLN A 325 -11.93 10.86 27.65
N ASP A 326 -11.89 12.18 27.74
CA ASP A 326 -12.73 12.93 28.66
C ASP A 326 -14.22 12.70 28.39
N ASP A 327 -14.93 12.27 29.43
CA ASP A 327 -16.37 12.07 29.47
C ASP A 327 -16.90 12.67 30.78
N ALA A 328 -18.03 13.38 30.74
CA ALA A 328 -18.61 14.00 31.92
C ALA A 328 -19.00 13.02 33.06
N ARG A 329 -19.00 11.72 32.75
CA ARG A 329 -19.29 10.64 33.69
C ARG A 329 -18.04 10.05 34.32
N LEU A 330 -16.84 10.40 33.82
CA LEU A 330 -15.56 9.81 34.18
C LEU A 330 -14.59 10.90 34.66
N ILE A 331 -13.72 10.57 35.60
CA ILE A 331 -12.67 11.45 36.06
C ILE A 331 -11.32 10.74 36.09
N LEU A 332 -10.30 11.37 35.51
CA LEU A 332 -8.90 11.03 35.69
C LEU A 332 -8.33 11.72 36.91
N LEU A 333 -7.91 10.96 37.91
CA LEU A 333 -7.42 11.53 39.19
C LEU A 333 -5.94 11.91 39.13
N HIS A 334 -5.14 11.22 38.27
CA HIS A 334 -3.73 11.53 38.05
C HIS A 334 -3.34 11.17 36.61
N PRO A 335 -2.46 11.95 35.96
CA PRO A 335 -2.09 11.68 34.56
C PRO A 335 -1.55 10.25 34.29
N GLN A 336 -0.90 9.63 35.27
CA GLN A 336 -0.35 8.27 35.19
C GLN A 336 -1.37 7.16 35.44
N ASP A 337 -2.61 7.50 35.84
CA ASP A 337 -3.63 6.49 36.11
C ASP A 337 -4.02 5.73 34.84
N ASN A 338 -4.09 4.41 34.94
CA ASN A 338 -4.56 3.53 33.88
C ASN A 338 -6.03 3.09 34.08
N VAL A 339 -6.69 3.66 35.06
CA VAL A 339 -8.14 3.57 35.32
C VAL A 339 -8.75 4.96 35.49
N LEU A 340 -10.02 5.11 35.11
CA LEU A 340 -10.86 6.26 35.39
C LEU A 340 -11.88 5.89 36.47
N ILE A 341 -12.41 6.91 37.17
CA ILE A 341 -13.44 6.73 38.19
C ILE A 341 -14.78 7.22 37.66
N CYS A 342 -15.81 6.40 37.76
CA CYS A 342 -17.18 6.78 37.40
C CYS A 342 -17.74 7.76 38.46
N VAL A 343 -18.03 8.98 38.05
CA VAL A 343 -18.70 10.00 38.86
C VAL A 343 -20.20 10.08 38.58
N ARG A 344 -20.65 9.39 37.51
CA ARG A 344 -22.05 9.09 37.19
C ARG A 344 -22.13 7.64 36.72
N ALA A 345 -23.26 7.00 36.94
CA ALA A 345 -23.47 5.62 36.47
C ALA A 345 -23.35 5.56 34.94
N ILE A 346 -22.78 4.45 34.46
CA ILE A 346 -22.68 4.09 33.06
C ILE A 346 -23.58 2.86 32.87
N GLU A 347 -24.46 2.90 31.88
CA GLU A 347 -25.32 1.76 31.55
C GLU A 347 -24.68 0.88 30.47
N ALA A 348 -25.04 -0.40 30.45
CA ALA A 348 -24.60 -1.30 29.40
C ALA A 348 -25.07 -0.79 28.01
N GLY A 349 -24.14 -0.68 27.06
CA GLY A 349 -24.41 -0.11 25.73
C GLY A 349 -24.17 1.38 25.61
N ASP A 350 -23.92 2.09 26.71
CA ASP A 350 -23.51 3.50 26.66
C ASP A 350 -22.25 3.70 25.84
N ILE A 351 -22.21 4.76 25.02
CA ILE A 351 -21.08 5.08 24.19
C ILE A 351 -20.10 5.96 24.96
N LEU A 352 -18.86 5.50 25.04
CA LEU A 352 -17.76 6.18 25.69
C LEU A 352 -16.75 6.71 24.66
N PRO A 353 -16.33 7.98 24.71
CA PRO A 353 -15.32 8.51 23.82
C PRO A 353 -13.96 7.86 24.10
N ALA A 354 -13.24 7.51 23.02
CA ALA A 354 -11.92 6.91 23.10
C ALA A 354 -11.00 7.44 22.00
N SER A 355 -9.70 7.27 22.14
CA SER A 355 -8.76 7.59 21.08
C SER A 355 -9.06 6.72 19.84
N GLY A 356 -9.30 7.37 18.71
CA GLY A 356 -9.67 6.69 17.44
C GLY A 356 -11.16 6.41 17.27
N GLY A 357 -12.06 6.93 18.14
CA GLY A 357 -13.51 6.78 17.99
C GLY A 357 -14.27 6.61 19.28
N THR A 358 -15.21 5.67 19.34
CA THR A 358 -16.04 5.41 20.50
C THR A 358 -16.06 3.92 20.86
N ILE A 359 -16.30 3.62 22.14
CA ILE A 359 -16.39 2.24 22.66
C ILE A 359 -17.73 2.07 23.36
N PRO A 360 -18.52 1.03 23.08
CA PRO A 360 -19.70 0.72 23.88
C PRO A 360 -19.30 0.09 25.23
N ALA A 361 -19.90 0.56 26.31
CA ALA A 361 -19.78 -0.08 27.61
C ALA A 361 -20.41 -1.48 27.57
N ARG A 362 -19.67 -2.50 27.97
CA ARG A 362 -20.14 -3.90 27.92
C ARG A 362 -21.12 -4.25 29.02
N GLU A 363 -21.04 -3.55 30.15
CA GLU A 363 -21.84 -3.75 31.33
C GLU A 363 -22.10 -2.43 32.06
N GLY A 364 -23.06 -2.42 33.00
CA GLY A 364 -23.34 -1.28 33.84
C GLY A 364 -22.25 -1.09 34.90
N ILE A 365 -21.78 0.16 35.09
CA ILE A 365 -20.73 0.52 36.05
C ILE A 365 -21.25 1.60 36.98
N ALA A 366 -21.35 1.29 38.29
CA ALA A 366 -21.90 2.22 39.26
C ALA A 366 -20.91 3.34 39.63
N ILE A 367 -21.45 4.42 40.23
CA ILE A 367 -20.68 5.55 40.73
C ILE A 367 -19.62 5.08 41.74
N GLY A 368 -18.41 5.64 41.66
CA GLY A 368 -17.27 5.34 42.50
C GLY A 368 -16.44 4.13 42.02
N HIS A 369 -16.92 3.39 41.06
CA HIS A 369 -16.18 2.26 40.50
C HIS A 369 -15.15 2.69 39.46
N LYS A 370 -14.20 1.78 39.18
CA LYS A 370 -13.11 1.98 38.24
C LYS A 370 -13.47 1.37 36.88
N ILE A 371 -13.11 2.07 35.82
CA ILE A 371 -13.17 1.60 34.43
C ILE A 371 -11.75 1.61 33.84
N ALA A 372 -11.38 0.61 33.08
CA ALA A 372 -10.07 0.55 32.42
C ALA A 372 -9.92 1.68 31.40
N ARG A 373 -8.95 2.57 31.60
CA ARG A 373 -8.63 3.65 30.68
C ARG A 373 -7.89 3.13 29.43
N THR A 374 -7.09 2.10 29.62
CA THR A 374 -6.31 1.38 28.60
C THR A 374 -6.54 -0.11 28.80
N PRO A 375 -6.23 -0.98 27.81
CA PRO A 375 -6.23 -2.40 28.02
C PRO A 375 -5.28 -2.79 29.16
N LEU A 376 -5.70 -3.67 30.02
CA LEU A 376 -4.95 -4.20 31.17
C LEU A 376 -4.84 -5.72 31.05
N LYS A 377 -3.65 -6.27 31.23
CA LYS A 377 -3.37 -7.71 31.18
C LYS A 377 -3.22 -8.30 32.56
N VAL A 378 -3.40 -9.61 32.69
CA VAL A 378 -3.09 -10.34 33.93
C VAL A 378 -1.69 -9.99 34.40
N GLY A 379 -1.58 -9.61 35.69
CA GLY A 379 -0.32 -9.19 36.31
C GLY A 379 -0.02 -7.66 36.21
N ASP A 380 -0.69 -6.93 35.35
CA ASP A 380 -0.50 -5.47 35.26
C ASP A 380 -0.87 -4.79 36.59
N LYS A 381 -0.09 -3.79 36.96
CA LYS A 381 -0.40 -2.94 38.11
C LYS A 381 -1.52 -1.95 37.77
N ILE A 382 -2.50 -1.87 38.66
CA ILE A 382 -3.56 -0.86 38.55
C ILE A 382 -3.06 0.40 39.25
N ILE A 383 -2.90 1.46 38.45
CA ILE A 383 -2.43 2.75 38.91
C ILE A 383 -3.63 3.67 39.14
N LYS A 384 -3.76 4.20 40.37
CA LYS A 384 -4.75 5.17 40.79
C LYS A 384 -4.11 6.20 41.73
N TYR A 385 -4.38 7.47 41.53
CA TYR A 385 -3.69 8.58 42.22
C TYR A 385 -2.16 8.59 41.95
N GLY A 386 -1.72 8.13 40.82
CA GLY A 386 -0.29 8.01 40.47
C GLY A 386 0.44 6.88 41.20
N ALA A 387 -0.27 6.00 41.93
CA ALA A 387 0.32 4.91 42.71
C ALA A 387 -0.34 3.55 42.40
N PRO A 388 0.40 2.43 42.50
CA PRO A 388 -0.18 1.11 42.32
C PRO A 388 -1.12 0.79 43.49
N ILE A 389 -2.33 0.33 43.21
CA ILE A 389 -3.34 -0.04 44.20
C ILE A 389 -3.67 -1.53 44.18
N GLY A 390 -3.16 -2.28 43.23
CA GLY A 390 -3.42 -3.70 43.05
C GLY A 390 -2.87 -4.22 41.74
N SER A 391 -3.16 -5.49 41.46
CA SER A 391 -2.77 -6.16 40.21
C SER A 391 -3.97 -6.83 39.57
N MET A 392 -3.97 -6.88 38.22
CA MET A 392 -4.99 -7.60 37.46
C MET A 392 -4.88 -9.10 37.67
N THR A 393 -6.02 -9.79 37.83
CA THR A 393 -6.15 -11.23 37.90
C THR A 393 -6.80 -11.84 36.65
N ALA A 394 -7.44 -11.01 35.85
CA ALA A 394 -7.93 -11.32 34.49
C ALA A 394 -7.73 -10.11 33.58
N ASP A 395 -7.67 -10.34 32.26
CA ASP A 395 -7.56 -9.27 31.26
C ASP A 395 -8.80 -8.37 31.28
N ALA A 396 -8.60 -7.08 31.06
CA ALA A 396 -9.66 -6.09 30.85
C ALA A 396 -9.36 -5.26 29.60
N ALA A 397 -10.34 -5.11 28.72
CA ALA A 397 -10.24 -4.19 27.60
C ALA A 397 -10.51 -2.74 28.08
N THR A 398 -10.14 -1.76 27.25
CA THR A 398 -10.52 -0.37 27.48
C THR A 398 -12.04 -0.26 27.61
N GLY A 399 -12.51 0.43 28.65
CA GLY A 399 -13.94 0.56 28.93
C GLY A 399 -14.53 -0.56 29.79
N ASP A 400 -13.77 -1.58 30.13
CA ASP A 400 -14.27 -2.64 31.02
C ASP A 400 -14.22 -2.22 32.50
N TRP A 401 -15.14 -2.74 33.28
CA TRP A 401 -15.18 -2.54 34.72
C TRP A 401 -13.99 -3.22 35.40
N VAL A 402 -13.26 -2.47 36.25
CA VAL A 402 -12.11 -2.98 37.03
C VAL A 402 -12.50 -3.07 38.50
N HIS A 403 -12.71 -4.31 38.99
CA HIS A 403 -13.14 -4.55 40.34
C HIS A 403 -12.63 -5.93 40.84
N MET A 404 -13.09 -6.36 42.00
CA MET A 404 -12.61 -7.59 42.67
C MET A 404 -12.76 -8.89 41.85
N HIS A 405 -13.60 -8.89 40.81
CA HIS A 405 -13.76 -10.05 39.92
C HIS A 405 -12.55 -10.23 38.97
N ASN A 406 -11.82 -9.16 38.68
CA ASN A 406 -10.69 -9.17 37.74
C ASN A 406 -9.42 -8.45 38.27
N MET A 407 -9.41 -8.06 39.57
CA MET A 407 -8.24 -7.49 40.25
C MET A 407 -8.13 -7.95 41.67
N LYS A 408 -6.91 -7.91 42.24
CA LYS A 408 -6.64 -8.07 43.66
C LYS A 408 -5.90 -6.85 44.21
N SER A 409 -6.13 -6.52 45.48
CA SER A 409 -5.33 -5.52 46.20
C SER A 409 -3.96 -6.10 46.52
N ASP A 410 -2.90 -5.34 46.32
CA ASP A 410 -1.55 -5.72 46.75
C ASP A 410 -1.28 -5.39 48.22
N TYR A 411 -2.20 -4.68 48.87
CA TYR A 411 -2.06 -4.20 50.26
C TYR A 411 -2.95 -4.95 51.27
N ILE A 412 -3.95 -5.71 50.81
CA ILE A 412 -4.87 -6.45 51.66
C ILE A 412 -4.77 -7.93 51.29
N SER A 413 -4.32 -8.80 52.21
CA SER A 413 -4.29 -10.25 51.96
C SER A 413 -5.73 -10.77 51.82
N SER A 414 -5.99 -11.54 50.77
CA SER A 414 -7.31 -12.10 50.43
C SER A 414 -7.86 -13.07 51.48
N HIS A 415 -7.07 -13.44 52.50
CA HIS A 415 -7.46 -14.36 53.58
C HIS A 415 -8.19 -13.70 54.76
N THR A 416 -8.26 -12.36 54.84
CA THR A 416 -8.89 -11.67 55.97
C THR A 416 -10.41 -11.53 55.83
N ARG A 417 -11.00 -11.89 54.70
CA ARG A 417 -12.44 -11.67 54.44
C ARG A 417 -13.33 -12.86 54.80
N THR A 418 -12.79 -14.07 54.76
CA THR A 418 -13.50 -15.31 55.14
C THR A 418 -13.71 -15.43 56.67
N ALA A 419 -12.94 -14.68 57.46
CA ALA A 419 -13.02 -14.74 58.92
C ALA A 419 -14.06 -13.76 59.53
N LEU A 420 -14.68 -12.90 58.71
CA LEU A 420 -15.69 -11.94 59.20
C LEU A 420 -17.13 -12.31 58.81
N GLU A 421 -17.34 -13.35 58.01
CA GLU A 421 -18.68 -13.84 57.64
C GLU A 421 -19.16 -15.03 58.50
N ASP A 422 -18.25 -15.68 59.29
CA ASP A 422 -18.59 -16.80 60.17
C ASP A 422 -18.80 -16.42 61.65
N GLY A 423 -18.96 -15.11 61.92
CA GLY A 423 -19.08 -14.60 63.28
C GLY A 423 -20.16 -13.53 63.48
N ALA A 424 -21.41 -13.76 63.00
CA ALA A 424 -22.58 -13.01 63.44
C ALA A 424 -23.85 -13.88 63.32
#